data_45207a2ce58614d78d7372dc6b009eba
#
_entry.id   45207a2ce58614d78d7372dc6b009eba
#
_cell.length_a   1.000
_cell.length_b   1.000
_cell.length_c   1.000
_cell.angle_alpha   90.00
_cell.angle_beta   90.00
_cell.angle_gamma   90.00
#
_symmetry.space_group_name_H-M   'P 1'
#
loop_
_entity.id
_entity.type
_entity.pdbx_description
1 polymer ?
#
loop_
_entity_poly.entity_id
_entity_poly.type
_entity_poly.pdbx_seq_one_letter_code
_entity_poly.pdbx_strand_id
1 'polypeptide(L)'
;MGTLVDKTPRREFIGSLATGAATLGMAAIAAPIGLHAKVQTLRTSENDPDAWFDKIKDRKHKVVFDVTKPHEVFPFAWPLVFLMTNEATGSPNTDCGVIVVLRHDGIPYAMQDNLWAKYKFGEVFHAPDPVKQTAAAERNPFYNPKPGDYKFPGIGEVSIGINHLMERGVMFCVCDAALTVYSAAVAAGAGVDAAALKQEWIAGLIPGVQIVPSGVWAVGRAQEKGCAYIFAS
;
A
#
# COMPACT_ATOMS: atom_id res chain seq x y z
N MET A 1 -4.83 12.58 -49.44
CA MET A 1 -4.71 11.25 -48.81
C MET A 1 -4.00 11.46 -47.49
N GLY A 2 -4.75 11.69 -46.43
CA GLY A 2 -4.24 11.92 -45.08
C GLY A 2 -4.42 10.66 -44.27
N THR A 3 -3.33 10.09 -43.80
CA THR A 3 -3.29 8.95 -42.91
C THR A 3 -3.80 9.37 -41.52
N LEU A 4 -4.94 8.81 -41.14
CA LEU A 4 -5.46 8.85 -39.76
C LEU A 4 -4.47 8.12 -38.85
N VAL A 5 -3.75 8.87 -38.03
CA VAL A 5 -2.99 8.31 -36.91
C VAL A 5 -3.99 7.91 -35.87
N ASP A 6 -4.19 6.63 -35.75
CA ASP A 6 -5.02 5.95 -34.76
C ASP A 6 -4.54 6.35 -33.36
N LYS A 7 -5.30 7.22 -32.67
CA LYS A 7 -4.98 7.64 -31.29
C LYS A 7 -5.42 6.55 -30.35
N THR A 8 -4.49 5.78 -29.98
CA THR A 8 -4.34 4.69 -29.04
C THR A 8 -5.37 4.62 -27.90
N PRO A 9 -5.88 3.41 -27.60
CA PRO A 9 -6.85 3.11 -26.55
C PRO A 9 -6.33 3.30 -25.10
N ARG A 10 -5.13 3.83 -24.91
CA ARG A 10 -4.49 4.01 -23.60
C ARG A 10 -5.21 5.00 -22.67
N ARG A 11 -5.79 6.06 -23.22
CA ARG A 11 -6.51 7.07 -22.44
C ARG A 11 -7.91 6.60 -22.02
N GLU A 12 -8.53 5.79 -22.87
CA GLU A 12 -9.80 5.13 -22.56
C GLU A 12 -9.61 3.98 -21.58
N PHE A 13 -8.47 3.28 -21.63
CA PHE A 13 -8.10 2.23 -20.70
C PHE A 13 -7.89 2.76 -19.28
N ILE A 14 -7.18 3.88 -19.12
CA ILE A 14 -6.99 4.53 -17.81
C ILE A 14 -8.32 5.11 -17.30
N GLY A 15 -9.14 5.68 -18.17
CA GLY A 15 -10.48 6.16 -17.83
C GLY A 15 -11.42 5.03 -17.42
N SER A 16 -11.35 3.86 -18.06
CA SER A 16 -12.15 2.68 -17.71
C SER A 16 -11.67 2.01 -16.42
N LEU A 17 -10.39 2.08 -16.07
CA LEU A 17 -9.88 1.65 -14.77
C LEU A 17 -10.43 2.51 -13.62
N ALA A 18 -10.44 3.83 -13.79
CA ALA A 18 -10.98 4.74 -12.78
C ALA A 18 -12.50 4.56 -12.59
N THR A 19 -13.24 4.35 -13.70
CA THR A 19 -14.70 4.14 -13.67
C THR A 19 -15.06 2.69 -13.33
N GLY A 20 -14.28 1.72 -13.82
CA GLY A 20 -14.49 0.29 -13.58
C GLY A 20 -14.17 -0.13 -12.15
N ALA A 21 -13.16 0.46 -11.51
CA ALA A 21 -12.84 0.19 -10.10
C ALA A 21 -13.97 0.64 -9.15
N ALA A 22 -14.61 1.77 -9.44
CA ALA A 22 -15.77 2.24 -8.65
C ALA A 22 -17.00 1.35 -8.83
N THR A 23 -17.25 0.82 -10.04
CA THR A 23 -18.41 -0.03 -10.33
C THR A 23 -18.17 -1.51 -9.98
N LEU A 24 -16.96 -2.03 -10.18
CA LEU A 24 -16.60 -3.40 -9.81
C LEU A 24 -16.44 -3.58 -8.30
N GLY A 25 -16.03 -2.54 -7.57
CA GLY A 25 -15.99 -2.57 -6.10
C GLY A 25 -17.35 -2.85 -5.48
N MET A 26 -18.42 -2.31 -6.04
CA MET A 26 -19.79 -2.55 -5.56
C MET A 26 -20.34 -3.92 -5.97
N ALA A 27 -20.01 -4.40 -7.17
CA ALA A 27 -20.46 -5.72 -7.64
C ALA A 27 -19.74 -6.89 -6.95
N ALA A 28 -18.45 -6.72 -6.59
CA ALA A 28 -17.70 -7.74 -5.84
C ALA A 28 -18.19 -7.89 -4.39
N ILE A 29 -18.77 -6.83 -3.80
CA ILE A 29 -19.37 -6.87 -2.46
C ILE A 29 -20.73 -7.58 -2.47
N ALA A 30 -21.42 -7.60 -3.63
CA ALA A 30 -22.72 -8.23 -3.78
C ALA A 30 -22.69 -9.77 -4.00
N ALA A 31 -21.51 -10.39 -4.09
CA ALA A 31 -21.35 -11.83 -4.20
C ALA A 31 -20.91 -12.46 -2.86
N PRO A 32 -21.84 -12.83 -1.97
CA PRO A 32 -21.51 -13.21 -0.59
C PRO A 32 -20.73 -14.53 -0.44
N ILE A 33 -20.70 -15.38 -1.47
CA ILE A 33 -20.19 -16.74 -1.38
C ILE A 33 -18.66 -16.85 -1.59
N GLY A 34 -18.05 -15.92 -2.35
CA GLY A 34 -16.62 -15.97 -2.65
C GLY A 34 -15.71 -15.38 -1.56
N LEU A 35 -16.20 -14.42 -0.78
CA LEU A 35 -15.42 -13.74 0.24
C LEU A 35 -15.20 -14.63 1.48
N HIS A 36 -16.21 -15.39 1.90
CA HIS A 36 -16.12 -16.27 3.08
C HIS A 36 -15.15 -17.43 2.87
N ALA A 37 -15.13 -18.05 1.69
CA ALA A 37 -14.21 -19.14 1.38
C ALA A 37 -12.74 -18.67 1.30
N LYS A 38 -12.48 -17.45 0.81
CA LYS A 38 -11.12 -16.87 0.73
C LYS A 38 -10.60 -16.36 2.07
N VAL A 39 -11.46 -15.85 2.93
CA VAL A 39 -11.06 -15.43 4.29
C VAL A 39 -10.61 -16.61 5.13
N GLN A 40 -11.18 -17.79 4.90
CA GLN A 40 -10.82 -19.02 5.62
C GLN A 40 -9.44 -19.57 5.20
N THR A 41 -9.00 -19.32 3.97
CA THR A 41 -7.63 -19.69 3.49
C THR A 41 -6.53 -18.75 3.98
N LEU A 42 -6.88 -17.56 4.47
CA LEU A 42 -5.91 -16.62 5.08
C LEU A 42 -5.60 -16.97 6.56
N ARG A 43 -6.38 -17.86 7.16
CA ARG A 43 -6.21 -18.35 8.54
C ARG A 43 -5.39 -19.64 8.60
N THR A 44 -4.17 -19.62 8.12
CA THR A 44 -3.17 -20.59 8.56
C THR A 44 -2.46 -20.01 9.79
N SER A 45 -2.05 -20.86 10.73
CA SER A 45 -1.45 -20.43 12.00
C SER A 45 -0.22 -19.51 11.86
N GLU A 46 0.41 -19.50 10.68
CA GLU A 46 1.54 -18.62 10.35
C GLU A 46 1.12 -17.25 9.78
N ASN A 47 -0.12 -17.13 9.28
CA ASN A 47 -0.64 -15.93 8.60
C ASN A 47 -1.98 -15.47 9.18
N ASP A 48 -2.22 -15.64 10.48
CA ASP A 48 -3.41 -15.07 11.11
C ASP A 48 -3.31 -13.54 11.18
N PRO A 49 -4.12 -12.81 10.38
CA PRO A 49 -4.09 -11.35 10.39
C PRO A 49 -4.43 -10.74 11.76
N ASP A 50 -5.27 -11.38 12.56
CA ASP A 50 -5.60 -10.91 13.92
C ASP A 50 -4.39 -11.04 14.84
N ALA A 51 -3.68 -12.18 14.81
CA ALA A 51 -2.46 -12.39 15.60
C ALA A 51 -1.33 -11.41 15.21
N TRP A 52 -1.31 -10.95 13.95
CA TRP A 52 -0.35 -9.96 13.52
C TRP A 52 -0.51 -8.63 14.29
N PHE A 53 -1.74 -8.20 14.58
CA PHE A 53 -2.00 -6.99 15.37
C PHE A 53 -1.60 -7.14 16.84
N ASP A 54 -1.49 -8.36 17.37
CA ASP A 54 -1.06 -8.59 18.76
C ASP A 54 0.39 -8.17 19.01
N LYS A 55 1.20 -8.01 17.96
CA LYS A 55 2.58 -7.52 18.09
C LYS A 55 2.68 -6.12 18.70
N ILE A 56 1.61 -5.33 18.67
CA ILE A 56 1.59 -3.99 19.27
C ILE A 56 0.81 -3.92 20.58
N LYS A 57 0.25 -5.03 21.08
CA LYS A 57 -0.66 -5.03 22.26
C LYS A 57 -0.08 -4.33 23.49
N ASP A 58 1.20 -4.56 23.75
CA ASP A 58 1.91 -4.06 24.93
C ASP A 58 2.65 -2.72 24.69
N ARG A 59 2.48 -2.12 23.50
CA ARG A 59 3.08 -0.81 23.19
C ARG A 59 2.30 0.30 23.88
N LYS A 60 3.03 1.33 24.36
CA LYS A 60 2.44 2.48 25.07
C LYS A 60 1.77 3.47 24.11
N HIS A 61 2.45 3.79 23.01
CA HIS A 61 2.02 4.78 22.03
C HIS A 61 1.66 4.08 20.74
N LYS A 62 0.38 3.97 20.43
CA LYS A 62 -0.13 3.21 19.28
C LYS A 62 -0.81 4.10 18.27
N VAL A 63 -0.46 3.94 16.99
CA VAL A 63 -1.04 4.70 15.90
C VAL A 63 -1.19 3.84 14.65
N VAL A 64 -2.28 4.06 13.91
CA VAL A 64 -2.49 3.53 12.57
C VAL A 64 -2.55 4.68 11.56
N PHE A 65 -1.70 4.59 10.54
CA PHE A 65 -1.69 5.47 9.39
C PHE A 65 -2.48 4.82 8.25
N ASP A 66 -3.50 5.51 7.78
CA ASP A 66 -4.40 5.02 6.74
C ASP A 66 -4.00 5.64 5.40
N VAL A 67 -3.43 4.82 4.53
CA VAL A 67 -2.94 5.22 3.21
C VAL A 67 -3.86 4.69 2.13
N THR A 68 -4.70 5.59 1.59
CA THR A 68 -5.71 5.26 0.58
C THR A 68 -5.26 5.57 -0.84
N LYS A 69 -4.30 6.47 -0.99
CA LYS A 69 -3.76 6.90 -2.29
C LYS A 69 -2.35 7.48 -2.11
N PRO A 70 -1.59 7.64 -3.20
CA PRO A 70 -0.36 8.39 -3.19
C PRO A 70 -0.58 9.83 -2.69
N HIS A 71 0.27 10.27 -1.75
CA HIS A 71 0.24 11.61 -1.21
C HIS A 71 1.66 12.07 -0.87
N GLU A 72 2.42 12.46 -1.88
CA GLU A 72 3.82 12.90 -1.75
C GLU A 72 4.66 11.92 -0.92
N VAL A 73 5.29 12.41 0.14
CA VAL A 73 6.12 11.61 1.07
C VAL A 73 5.40 11.29 2.38
N PHE A 74 4.23 11.87 2.62
CA PHE A 74 3.55 11.84 3.92
C PHE A 74 3.16 10.45 4.42
N PRO A 75 2.75 9.49 3.56
CA PRO A 75 2.49 8.12 3.99
C PRO A 75 3.64 7.46 4.76
N PHE A 76 4.88 7.90 4.49
CA PHE A 76 6.10 7.34 5.08
C PHE A 76 6.83 8.34 6.00
N ALA A 77 6.69 9.64 5.73
CA ALA A 77 7.28 10.67 6.57
C ALA A 77 6.59 10.76 7.95
N TRP A 78 5.27 10.69 8.01
CA TRP A 78 4.55 10.80 9.28
C TRP A 78 4.81 9.64 10.25
N PRO A 79 4.89 8.37 9.83
CA PRO A 79 5.38 7.29 10.70
C PRO A 79 6.76 7.59 11.29
N LEU A 80 7.69 8.12 10.49
CA LEU A 80 9.01 8.51 10.98
C LEU A 80 8.92 9.65 11.99
N VAL A 81 8.17 10.71 11.69
CA VAL A 81 7.98 11.86 12.59
C VAL A 81 7.37 11.40 13.93
N PHE A 82 6.39 10.50 13.89
CA PHE A 82 5.81 9.92 15.11
C PHE A 82 6.87 9.23 15.97
N LEU A 83 7.73 8.40 15.38
CA LEU A 83 8.81 7.72 16.09
C LEU A 83 9.83 8.72 16.66
N MET A 84 10.30 9.66 15.86
CA MET A 84 11.30 10.67 16.27
C MET A 84 10.78 11.56 17.41
N THR A 85 9.52 11.98 17.35
CA THR A 85 8.94 12.86 18.37
C THR A 85 8.70 12.11 19.70
N ASN A 86 8.31 10.83 19.64
CA ASN A 86 8.22 10.01 20.84
C ASN A 86 9.63 9.81 21.47
N GLU A 87 10.64 9.52 20.66
CA GLU A 87 12.02 9.38 21.13
C GLU A 87 12.53 10.67 21.79
N ALA A 88 12.28 11.82 21.17
CA ALA A 88 12.64 13.14 21.71
C ALA A 88 11.91 13.48 23.01
N THR A 89 10.76 12.88 23.28
CA THR A 89 9.99 13.04 24.52
C THR A 89 10.21 11.91 25.53
N GLY A 90 11.21 11.04 25.30
CA GLY A 90 11.65 10.02 26.25
C GLY A 90 11.01 8.65 26.07
N SER A 91 10.29 8.40 24.97
CA SER A 91 9.71 7.10 24.65
C SER A 91 10.47 6.44 23.51
N PRO A 92 11.22 5.34 23.75
CA PRO A 92 11.97 4.66 22.69
C PRO A 92 11.02 4.02 21.67
N ASN A 93 11.54 3.72 20.46
CA ASN A 93 10.75 3.07 19.41
C ASN A 93 10.12 1.74 19.85
N THR A 94 10.72 1.05 20.82
CA THR A 94 10.18 -0.17 21.41
C THR A 94 8.88 0.04 22.18
N ASP A 95 8.58 1.25 22.59
CA ASP A 95 7.32 1.63 23.24
C ASP A 95 6.24 2.05 22.23
N CYS A 96 6.62 2.24 20.96
CA CYS A 96 5.73 2.65 19.89
C CYS A 96 5.19 1.46 19.10
N GLY A 97 3.88 1.42 18.87
CA GLY A 97 3.18 0.50 17.97
C GLY A 97 2.67 1.27 16.76
N VAL A 98 3.36 1.17 15.64
CA VAL A 98 3.05 1.94 14.43
C VAL A 98 2.62 0.99 13.33
N ILE A 99 1.42 1.19 12.80
CA ILE A 99 0.86 0.42 11.68
C ILE A 99 0.59 1.35 10.50
N VAL A 100 0.99 0.92 9.31
CA VAL A 100 0.65 1.58 8.04
C VAL A 100 -0.22 0.63 7.24
N VAL A 101 -1.45 1.06 6.92
CA VAL A 101 -2.42 0.29 6.13
C VAL A 101 -2.42 0.81 4.70
N LEU A 102 -1.86 0.02 3.78
CA LEU A 102 -1.85 0.32 2.35
C LEU A 102 -3.11 -0.28 1.71
N ARG A 103 -4.05 0.58 1.30
CA ARG A 103 -5.34 0.17 0.73
C ARG A 103 -5.74 1.05 -0.45
N HIS A 104 -6.73 0.62 -1.22
CA HIS A 104 -7.18 1.34 -2.42
C HIS A 104 -5.99 1.68 -3.33
N ASP A 105 -5.80 2.93 -3.75
CA ASP A 105 -4.70 3.37 -4.61
C ASP A 105 -3.33 3.41 -3.89
N GLY A 106 -3.30 3.16 -2.58
CA GLY A 106 -2.07 3.04 -1.80
C GLY A 106 -1.39 1.68 -1.90
N ILE A 107 -2.06 0.64 -2.45
CA ILE A 107 -1.52 -0.74 -2.50
C ILE A 107 -0.20 -0.89 -3.28
N PRO A 108 0.12 -0.11 -4.34
CA PRO A 108 1.36 -0.32 -5.08
C PRO A 108 2.60 -0.12 -4.22
N TYR A 109 2.53 0.70 -3.18
CA TYR A 109 3.65 0.88 -2.26
C TYR A 109 4.04 -0.40 -1.48
N ALA A 110 3.14 -1.39 -1.41
CA ALA A 110 3.47 -2.70 -0.85
C ALA A 110 4.33 -3.57 -1.78
N MET A 111 4.58 -3.14 -3.04
CA MET A 111 5.15 -3.98 -4.09
C MET A 111 6.57 -3.55 -4.47
N GLN A 112 7.37 -4.53 -4.90
CA GLN A 112 8.75 -4.32 -5.35
C GLN A 112 8.82 -3.68 -6.73
N ASP A 113 9.98 -3.12 -7.06
CA ASP A 113 10.26 -2.33 -8.27
C ASP A 113 9.92 -3.04 -9.60
N ASN A 114 10.12 -4.36 -9.66
CA ASN A 114 9.83 -5.14 -10.87
C ASN A 114 8.35 -5.08 -11.27
N LEU A 115 7.44 -5.04 -10.31
CA LEU A 115 6.01 -4.89 -10.58
C LEU A 115 5.67 -3.46 -11.01
N TRP A 116 6.33 -2.45 -10.42
CA TRP A 116 6.14 -1.05 -10.80
C TRP A 116 6.51 -0.82 -12.27
N ALA A 117 7.65 -1.32 -12.69
CA ALA A 117 8.09 -1.21 -14.09
C ALA A 117 7.18 -2.00 -15.04
N LYS A 118 6.84 -3.26 -14.68
CA LYS A 118 6.05 -4.15 -15.53
C LYS A 118 4.63 -3.64 -15.76
N TYR A 119 3.95 -3.20 -14.70
CA TYR A 119 2.55 -2.80 -14.74
C TYR A 119 2.35 -1.28 -14.76
N LYS A 120 3.44 -0.51 -14.82
CA LYS A 120 3.42 0.96 -14.84
C LYS A 120 2.59 1.55 -13.70
N PHE A 121 2.82 1.06 -12.48
CA PHE A 121 2.03 1.46 -11.31
C PHE A 121 2.03 2.97 -11.05
N GLY A 122 3.10 3.69 -11.40
CA GLY A 122 3.12 5.15 -11.32
C GLY A 122 2.03 5.81 -12.17
N GLU A 123 1.78 5.29 -13.39
CA GLU A 123 0.71 5.78 -14.26
C GLU A 123 -0.67 5.31 -13.75
N VAL A 124 -0.81 4.00 -13.42
CA VAL A 124 -2.07 3.36 -13.03
C VAL A 124 -2.63 3.97 -11.75
N PHE A 125 -1.78 4.20 -10.75
CA PHE A 125 -2.19 4.70 -9.43
C PHE A 125 -1.89 6.19 -9.22
N HIS A 126 -1.49 6.90 -10.27
CA HIS A 126 -1.10 8.32 -10.20
C HIS A 126 -0.06 8.60 -9.12
N ALA A 127 0.93 7.71 -9.02
CA ALA A 127 1.98 7.77 -8.02
C ALA A 127 3.23 8.47 -8.58
N PRO A 128 3.56 9.68 -8.12
CA PRO A 128 4.76 10.40 -8.55
C PRO A 128 6.02 9.78 -7.95
N ASP A 129 7.17 10.00 -8.60
CA ASP A 129 8.48 9.79 -7.98
C ASP A 129 9.00 11.12 -7.41
N PRO A 130 8.95 11.34 -6.10
CA PRO A 130 9.38 12.60 -5.49
C PRO A 130 10.90 12.82 -5.58
N VAL A 131 11.68 11.74 -5.76
CA VAL A 131 13.14 11.83 -5.90
C VAL A 131 13.52 12.22 -7.32
N LYS A 132 12.91 11.59 -8.33
CA LYS A 132 13.14 11.91 -9.74
C LYS A 132 12.31 13.09 -10.24
N GLN A 133 11.38 13.59 -9.43
CA GLN A 133 10.43 14.65 -9.78
C GLN A 133 9.63 14.36 -11.05
N THR A 134 9.23 13.09 -11.22
CA THR A 134 8.38 12.65 -12.32
C THR A 134 6.95 12.42 -11.85
N ALA A 135 5.97 12.72 -12.74
CA ALA A 135 4.55 12.56 -12.42
C ALA A 135 4.11 11.10 -12.28
N ALA A 136 4.88 10.16 -12.84
CA ALA A 136 4.63 8.73 -12.73
C ALA A 136 5.96 8.01 -12.41
N ALA A 137 5.98 7.30 -11.30
CA ALA A 137 7.14 6.53 -10.88
C ALA A 137 7.26 5.22 -11.68
N GLU A 138 8.47 4.88 -12.10
CA GLU A 138 8.80 3.61 -12.76
C GLU A 138 9.28 2.55 -11.78
N ARG A 139 9.46 2.91 -10.52
CA ARG A 139 9.91 2.09 -9.39
C ARG A 139 9.06 2.42 -8.16
N ASN A 140 9.15 1.62 -7.11
CA ASN A 140 8.64 2.03 -5.82
C ASN A 140 9.59 3.08 -5.20
N PRO A 141 9.22 4.36 -5.15
CA PRO A 141 10.15 5.39 -4.68
C PRO A 141 10.49 5.26 -3.19
N PHE A 142 9.68 4.50 -2.44
CA PHE A 142 9.85 4.29 -1.00
C PHE A 142 10.36 2.88 -0.63
N TYR A 143 10.81 2.08 -1.60
CA TYR A 143 11.44 0.79 -1.31
C TYR A 143 12.94 0.86 -1.63
N ASN A 144 13.79 0.64 -0.63
CA ASN A 144 15.25 0.76 -0.71
C ASN A 144 15.75 2.09 -1.31
N PRO A 145 15.24 3.27 -0.87
CA PRO A 145 15.76 4.54 -1.34
C PRO A 145 17.23 4.68 -0.93
N LYS A 146 17.99 5.44 -1.71
CA LYS A 146 19.40 5.71 -1.44
C LYS A 146 19.54 6.75 -0.34
N PRO A 147 20.66 6.74 0.43
CA PRO A 147 21.01 7.84 1.32
C PRO A 147 20.98 9.18 0.57
N GLY A 148 20.32 10.18 1.16
CA GLY A 148 20.17 11.50 0.56
C GLY A 148 19.03 11.67 -0.43
N ASP A 149 18.29 10.60 -0.81
CA ASP A 149 17.10 10.70 -1.66
C ASP A 149 16.01 11.58 -1.03
N TYR A 150 15.91 11.59 0.29
CA TYR A 150 14.93 12.40 1.01
C TYR A 150 15.61 13.36 1.98
N LYS A 151 15.28 14.66 1.85
CA LYS A 151 15.77 15.74 2.73
C LYS A 151 14.62 16.66 3.08
N PHE A 152 14.47 16.96 4.36
CA PHE A 152 13.47 17.90 4.84
C PHE A 152 14.14 19.20 5.32
N PRO A 153 13.60 20.38 4.93
CA PRO A 153 14.10 21.64 5.43
C PRO A 153 14.12 21.69 6.96
N GLY A 154 15.24 22.06 7.55
CA GLY A 154 15.40 22.15 9.01
C GLY A 154 15.66 20.83 9.74
N ILE A 155 15.46 19.67 9.08
CA ILE A 155 15.69 18.34 9.66
C ILE A 155 16.92 17.67 9.03
N GLY A 156 17.15 17.89 7.73
CA GLY A 156 18.22 17.24 6.98
C GLY A 156 17.79 15.95 6.29
N GLU A 157 18.72 15.02 6.13
CA GLU A 157 18.45 13.71 5.50
C GLU A 157 17.60 12.83 6.40
N VAL A 158 16.64 12.14 5.78
CA VAL A 158 15.69 11.25 6.49
C VAL A 158 15.56 9.90 5.78
N SER A 159 15.42 8.84 6.56
CA SER A 159 15.24 7.48 6.07
C SER A 159 13.77 7.09 6.18
N ILE A 160 12.98 7.46 5.15
CA ILE A 160 11.54 7.17 5.08
C ILE A 160 11.20 5.96 4.19
N GLY A 161 12.21 5.19 3.79
CA GLY A 161 11.98 3.95 3.06
C GLY A 161 11.20 2.93 3.89
N ILE A 162 10.35 2.14 3.24
CA ILE A 162 9.54 1.09 3.89
C ILE A 162 10.45 0.11 4.66
N ASN A 163 11.56 -0.31 4.04
CA ASN A 163 12.57 -1.15 4.68
C ASN A 163 13.15 -0.48 5.94
N HIS A 164 13.54 0.79 5.87
CA HIS A 164 14.07 1.52 7.03
C HIS A 164 13.04 1.70 8.15
N LEU A 165 11.78 1.95 7.79
CA LEU A 165 10.69 2.06 8.77
C LEU A 165 10.41 0.70 9.42
N MET A 166 10.45 -0.41 8.67
CA MET A 166 10.33 -1.76 9.22
C MET A 166 11.45 -2.09 10.21
N GLU A 167 12.69 -1.71 9.92
CA GLU A 167 13.83 -1.85 10.82
C GLU A 167 13.62 -1.10 12.15
N ARG A 168 12.87 0.00 12.13
CA ARG A 168 12.47 0.77 13.31
C ARG A 168 11.19 0.24 13.99
N GLY A 169 10.64 -0.87 13.51
CA GLY A 169 9.47 -1.53 14.10
C GLY A 169 8.12 -1.08 13.54
N VAL A 170 8.08 -0.29 12.48
CA VAL A 170 6.83 0.03 11.78
C VAL A 170 6.30 -1.20 11.05
N MET A 171 5.04 -1.50 11.25
CA MET A 171 4.35 -2.64 10.66
C MET A 171 3.52 -2.20 9.45
N PHE A 172 3.71 -2.87 8.33
CA PHE A 172 2.98 -2.58 7.09
C PHE A 172 2.01 -3.71 6.75
N CYS A 173 0.80 -3.36 6.33
CA CYS A 173 -0.13 -4.32 5.75
C CYS A 173 -0.75 -3.80 4.46
N VAL A 174 -1.20 -4.75 3.61
CA VAL A 174 -1.82 -4.48 2.31
C VAL A 174 -3.19 -5.14 2.20
N CYS A 175 -4.13 -4.42 1.60
CA CYS A 175 -5.53 -4.80 1.42
C CYS A 175 -5.70 -5.87 0.33
N ASP A 176 -6.06 -7.13 0.68
CA ASP A 176 -6.32 -8.20 -0.29
C ASP A 176 -7.53 -7.88 -1.19
N ALA A 177 -8.57 -7.24 -0.65
CA ALA A 177 -9.72 -6.83 -1.45
C ALA A 177 -9.29 -5.86 -2.57
N ALA A 178 -8.40 -4.89 -2.28
CA ALA A 178 -7.88 -3.98 -3.30
C ALA A 178 -6.96 -4.71 -4.28
N LEU A 179 -6.07 -5.62 -3.81
CA LEU A 179 -5.28 -6.48 -4.69
C LEU A 179 -6.17 -7.25 -5.67
N THR A 180 -7.29 -7.80 -5.20
CA THR A 180 -8.24 -8.54 -6.04
C THR A 180 -8.87 -7.65 -7.11
N VAL A 181 -9.37 -6.48 -6.73
CA VAL A 181 -10.06 -5.56 -7.65
C VAL A 181 -9.12 -5.02 -8.71
N TYR A 182 -7.97 -4.49 -8.29
CA TYR A 182 -7.04 -3.87 -9.23
C TYR A 182 -6.34 -4.89 -10.14
N SER A 183 -5.97 -6.07 -9.61
CA SER A 183 -5.40 -7.12 -10.47
C SER A 183 -6.39 -7.62 -11.51
N ALA A 184 -7.69 -7.76 -11.14
CA ALA A 184 -8.73 -8.13 -12.09
C ALA A 184 -8.94 -7.06 -13.18
N ALA A 185 -8.91 -5.78 -12.82
CA ALA A 185 -9.02 -4.69 -13.78
C ALA A 185 -7.83 -4.64 -14.76
N VAL A 186 -6.60 -4.79 -14.25
CA VAL A 186 -5.39 -4.86 -15.09
C VAL A 186 -5.41 -6.11 -15.98
N ALA A 187 -5.82 -7.25 -15.45
CA ALA A 187 -5.92 -8.50 -16.20
C ALA A 187 -6.92 -8.40 -17.35
N ALA A 188 -8.08 -7.79 -17.13
CA ALA A 188 -9.09 -7.58 -18.15
C ALA A 188 -8.56 -6.71 -19.29
N GLY A 189 -7.81 -5.65 -19.00
CA GLY A 189 -7.20 -4.80 -20.00
C GLY A 189 -6.03 -5.46 -20.77
N ALA A 190 -5.34 -6.39 -20.14
CA ALA A 190 -4.21 -7.13 -20.73
C ALA A 190 -4.62 -8.45 -21.41
N GLY A 191 -5.86 -8.90 -21.22
CA GLY A 191 -6.33 -10.19 -21.75
C GLY A 191 -5.67 -11.41 -21.10
N VAL A 192 -5.30 -11.31 -19.80
CA VAL A 192 -4.66 -12.38 -19.03
C VAL A 192 -5.55 -12.87 -17.89
N ASP A 193 -5.20 -14.02 -17.30
CA ASP A 193 -5.95 -14.56 -16.16
C ASP A 193 -5.77 -13.70 -14.91
N ALA A 194 -6.89 -13.26 -14.33
CA ALA A 194 -6.88 -12.37 -13.16
C ALA A 194 -6.33 -13.03 -11.88
N ALA A 195 -6.55 -14.34 -11.73
CA ALA A 195 -6.06 -15.06 -10.55
C ALA A 195 -4.54 -15.24 -10.62
N ALA A 196 -4.01 -15.58 -11.79
CA ALA A 196 -2.57 -15.68 -12.03
C ALA A 196 -1.88 -14.34 -11.81
N LEU A 197 -2.46 -13.25 -12.34
CA LEU A 197 -1.92 -11.90 -12.17
C LEU A 197 -1.93 -11.46 -10.70
N LYS A 198 -3.00 -11.74 -9.94
CA LYS A 198 -3.04 -11.50 -8.51
C LYS A 198 -1.95 -12.27 -7.76
N GLN A 199 -1.73 -13.54 -8.10
CA GLN A 199 -0.66 -14.34 -7.48
C GLN A 199 0.73 -13.76 -7.78
N GLU A 200 0.97 -13.25 -8.98
CA GLU A 200 2.21 -12.55 -9.31
C GLU A 200 2.40 -11.29 -8.45
N TRP A 201 1.34 -10.49 -8.24
CA TRP A 201 1.40 -9.32 -7.37
C TRP A 201 1.71 -9.71 -5.92
N ILE A 202 1.07 -10.77 -5.42
CA ILE A 202 1.34 -11.31 -4.07
C ILE A 202 2.79 -11.78 -3.95
N ALA A 203 3.30 -12.49 -4.94
CA ALA A 203 4.70 -12.94 -4.95
C ALA A 203 5.72 -11.79 -5.02
N GLY A 204 5.32 -10.65 -5.58
CA GLY A 204 6.15 -9.44 -5.68
C GLY A 204 5.92 -8.43 -4.54
N LEU A 205 5.25 -8.81 -3.46
CA LEU A 205 5.17 -7.95 -2.28
C LEU A 205 6.54 -7.77 -1.62
N ILE A 206 6.72 -6.62 -0.98
CA ILE A 206 7.90 -6.36 -0.16
C ILE A 206 7.89 -7.35 1.02
N PRO A 207 9.01 -8.05 1.29
CA PRO A 207 9.10 -8.97 2.42
C PRO A 207 8.74 -8.29 3.75
N GLY A 208 7.89 -8.93 4.53
CA GLY A 208 7.41 -8.40 5.81
C GLY A 208 6.11 -7.60 5.75
N VAL A 209 5.60 -7.27 4.56
CA VAL A 209 4.26 -6.69 4.42
C VAL A 209 3.21 -7.78 4.64
N GLN A 210 2.31 -7.57 5.59
CA GLN A 210 1.21 -8.48 5.90
C GLN A 210 0.04 -8.29 4.95
N ILE A 211 -0.46 -9.38 4.36
CA ILE A 211 -1.74 -9.35 3.65
C ILE A 211 -2.87 -9.40 4.69
N VAL A 212 -3.83 -8.47 4.57
CA VAL A 212 -5.02 -8.44 5.41
C VAL A 212 -6.28 -8.55 4.55
N PRO A 213 -7.39 -9.11 5.06
CA PRO A 213 -8.62 -9.33 4.28
C PRO A 213 -9.12 -8.08 3.55
N SER A 214 -9.13 -6.95 4.26
CA SER A 214 -9.33 -5.62 3.66
C SER A 214 -8.69 -4.52 4.51
N GLY A 215 -8.37 -3.39 3.88
CA GLY A 215 -7.77 -2.27 4.59
C GLY A 215 -8.73 -1.63 5.60
N VAL A 216 -10.02 -1.57 5.31
CA VAL A 216 -11.03 -1.04 6.26
C VAL A 216 -11.15 -1.94 7.49
N TRP A 217 -11.09 -3.27 7.32
CA TRP A 217 -11.02 -4.21 8.44
C TRP A 217 -9.75 -4.00 9.27
N ALA A 218 -8.61 -3.82 8.60
CA ALA A 218 -7.32 -3.61 9.28
C ALA A 218 -7.30 -2.33 10.12
N VAL A 219 -7.85 -1.22 9.60
CA VAL A 219 -8.01 0.03 10.35
C VAL A 219 -8.90 -0.19 11.59
N GLY A 220 -10.02 -0.91 11.44
CA GLY A 220 -10.89 -1.27 12.56
C GLY A 220 -10.15 -2.08 13.62
N ARG A 221 -9.42 -3.13 13.22
CA ARG A 221 -8.62 -3.97 14.14
C ARG A 221 -7.53 -3.18 14.86
N ALA A 222 -6.82 -2.29 14.16
CA ALA A 222 -5.82 -1.43 14.77
C ALA A 222 -6.43 -0.54 15.86
N GLN A 223 -7.60 0.05 15.60
CA GLN A 223 -8.31 0.88 16.58
C GLN A 223 -8.82 0.06 17.78
N GLU A 224 -9.31 -1.16 17.56
CA GLU A 224 -9.69 -2.09 18.65
C GLU A 224 -8.49 -2.46 19.53
N LYS A 225 -7.25 -2.45 18.98
CA LYS A 225 -6.00 -2.63 19.75
C LYS A 225 -5.51 -1.32 20.39
N GLY A 226 -6.29 -0.25 20.32
CA GLY A 226 -6.01 1.04 20.96
C GLY A 226 -5.14 1.98 20.13
N CYS A 227 -5.04 1.79 18.81
CA CYS A 227 -4.34 2.75 17.95
C CYS A 227 -5.15 4.04 17.77
N ALA A 228 -4.47 5.19 17.91
CA ALA A 228 -4.95 6.44 17.35
C ALA A 228 -4.99 6.34 15.82
N TYR A 229 -5.92 7.02 15.17
CA TYR A 229 -6.08 7.02 13.72
C TYR A 229 -5.52 8.29 13.10
N ILE A 230 -4.71 8.14 12.05
CA ILE A 230 -4.22 9.25 11.24
C ILE A 230 -4.46 8.92 9.76
N PHE A 231 -5.21 9.78 9.09
CA PHE A 231 -5.37 9.70 7.63
C PHE A 231 -4.11 10.26 6.96
N ALA A 232 -3.44 9.46 6.12
CA ALA A 232 -2.13 9.77 5.54
C ALA A 232 -2.16 9.89 4.00
N SER A 233 -3.33 10.31 3.41
CA SER A 233 -3.51 10.43 1.95
C SER A 233 -4.09 11.77 1.56
#